data_a785e5aba530ab5d87ca06809016424d
#
_entry.id   a785e5aba530ab5d87ca06809016424d
#
_cell.length_a   1.000
_cell.length_b   1.000
_cell.length_c   1.000
_cell.angle_alpha   90.00
_cell.angle_beta   90.00
_cell.angle_gamma   90.00
#
_symmetry.space_group_name_H-M   'P 1'
#
loop_
_entity.id
_entity.type
_entity.pdbx_description
1 polymer ?
#
loop_
_entity_poly.entity_id
_entity_poly.type
_entity_poly.pdbx_seq_one_letter_code
_entity_poly.pdbx_strand_id
1 'polypeptide(L)'
;MTLKGNGAPEGISYGRGSSMTQTRLRFYIGELDWQGQPVPAICFDEVERYLGTHYPGFTLYHTEGFWQGSRESSRVYEVLTLGGPDPAIVSEYFAQVCGQRAGLVTIETVEVITCTT
;
A
#
# COMPACT_ATOMS: atom_id res chain seq x y z
N MET A 1 23.32 13.07 4.03
CA MET A 1 23.96 12.55 4.57
C MET A 1 24.08 12.33 4.90
N THR A 2 24.12 12.35 4.63
CA THR A 2 24.84 12.02 5.14
C THR A 2 24.97 11.25 5.26
N LEU A 3 25.25 11.28 4.87
CA LEU A 3 25.93 10.55 5.22
C LEU A 3 26.14 10.32 5.80
N LYS A 4 25.99 10.60 6.12
CA LYS A 4 26.66 10.34 6.74
C LYS A 4 26.65 9.54 6.81
N GLY A 5 26.58 9.62 6.31
CA GLY A 5 27.15 8.74 6.45
C GLY A 5 26.98 8.08 6.21
N ASN A 6 27.18 8.09 6.05
CA ASN A 6 27.37 7.24 5.92
C ASN A 6 26.87 6.56 5.79
N GLY A 7 26.62 6.54 5.59
CA GLY A 7 26.46 5.98 5.74
C GLY A 7 26.04 5.82 5.93
N ALA A 8 25.88 6.00 6.13
CA ALA A 8 25.77 6.20 6.57
C ALA A 8 25.70 6.41 7.48
N PRO A 9 25.63 6.40 7.89
CA PRO A 9 25.61 6.74 8.79
C PRO A 9 25.23 7.67 9.51
N GLU A 10 25.05 7.69 10.49
CA GLU A 10 24.79 8.78 11.25
C GLU A 10 25.28 10.01 10.59
N GLY A 11 24.69 11.18 10.82
CA GLY A 11 25.16 12.33 10.09
C GLY A 11 25.25 12.12 8.59
N ILE A 12 24.46 11.20 8.07
CA ILE A 12 24.49 10.91 6.66
C ILE A 12 23.80 12.03 5.91
N SER A 13 24.48 12.54 4.90
CA SER A 13 23.90 13.51 4.01
C SER A 13 23.32 12.82 2.79
N TYR A 14 22.10 13.14 2.44
CA TYR A 14 21.45 12.60 1.26
C TYR A 14 21.58 13.53 0.06
N GLY A 15 22.46 14.52 0.13
CA GLY A 15 22.78 15.40 -0.99
C GLY A 15 21.61 16.28 -1.37
N ARG A 16 21.13 16.15 -2.63
CA ARG A 16 20.07 16.99 -3.16
C ARG A 16 18.68 16.52 -2.81
N GLY A 17 18.58 15.46 -2.04
CA GLY A 17 17.29 14.94 -1.65
C GLY A 17 16.64 15.76 -0.58
N SER A 18 15.34 15.71 -0.52
CA SER A 18 14.56 16.15 0.61
C SER A 18 14.00 14.94 1.30
N SER A 19 13.88 15.01 2.63
CA SER A 19 13.44 13.89 3.44
C SER A 19 12.18 14.29 4.18
N MET A 20 11.22 13.39 4.25
CA MET A 20 9.95 13.63 4.89
C MET A 20 9.42 12.33 5.47
N THR A 21 8.95 12.41 6.71
CA THR A 21 8.30 11.27 7.34
C THR A 21 6.88 11.14 6.80
N GLN A 22 6.54 9.97 6.29
CA GLN A 22 5.20 9.70 5.77
C GLN A 22 4.70 8.38 6.32
N THR A 23 3.43 8.12 6.08
CA THR A 23 2.81 6.84 6.40
C THR A 23 2.73 6.01 5.14
N ARG A 24 3.14 4.74 5.22
CA ARG A 24 2.97 3.77 4.15
C ARG A 24 1.82 2.85 4.53
N LEU A 25 0.82 2.79 3.65
CA LEU A 25 -0.32 1.91 3.78
C LEU A 25 -0.22 0.84 2.71
N ARG A 26 -0.50 -0.42 3.07
CA ARG A 26 -0.62 -1.50 2.09
C ARG A 26 -1.96 -2.17 2.31
N PHE A 27 -2.81 -2.08 1.30
CA PHE A 27 -4.12 -2.70 1.29
C PHE A 27 -4.03 -4.02 0.53
N TYR A 28 -4.40 -5.11 1.18
CA TYR A 28 -4.30 -6.46 0.61
C TYR A 28 -5.68 -6.92 0.20
N ILE A 29 -5.82 -7.32 -1.07
CA ILE A 29 -7.11 -7.79 -1.60
C ILE A 29 -6.88 -9.08 -2.36
N GLY A 30 -7.52 -10.16 -1.92
CA GLY A 30 -7.44 -11.44 -2.62
C GLY A 30 -8.11 -11.36 -3.99
N GLU A 31 -7.60 -12.15 -4.94
CA GLU A 31 -8.19 -12.16 -6.28
C GLU A 31 -9.40 -13.08 -6.38
N LEU A 32 -9.67 -13.87 -5.33
CA LEU A 32 -10.91 -14.62 -5.19
C LEU A 32 -11.73 -14.03 -4.06
N ASP A 33 -13.04 -14.05 -4.22
CA ASP A 33 -13.95 -13.59 -3.18
C ASP A 33 -14.13 -14.69 -2.11
N TRP A 34 -14.95 -14.41 -1.10
CA TRP A 34 -15.15 -15.34 0.01
C TRP A 34 -15.81 -16.65 -0.44
N GLN A 35 -16.42 -16.68 -1.62
CA GLN A 35 -17.03 -17.89 -2.19
C GLN A 35 -16.08 -18.62 -3.13
N GLY A 36 -14.84 -18.13 -3.27
CA GLY A 36 -13.85 -18.73 -4.15
C GLY A 36 -14.01 -18.35 -5.61
N GLN A 37 -14.81 -17.33 -5.90
CA GLN A 37 -15.02 -16.87 -7.27
C GLN A 37 -14.07 -15.70 -7.58
N PRO A 38 -13.62 -15.57 -8.84
CA PRO A 38 -12.77 -14.45 -9.20
C PRO A 38 -13.45 -13.11 -8.91
N VAL A 39 -12.71 -12.19 -8.32
CA VAL A 39 -13.20 -10.83 -8.12
C VAL A 39 -13.27 -10.15 -9.48
N PRO A 40 -14.44 -9.60 -9.87
CA PRO A 40 -14.58 -8.94 -11.16
C PRO A 40 -13.65 -7.73 -11.28
N ALA A 41 -13.16 -7.50 -12.49
CA ALA A 41 -12.26 -6.38 -12.75
C ALA A 41 -12.84 -5.05 -12.31
N ILE A 42 -14.15 -4.87 -12.45
CA ILE A 42 -14.81 -3.62 -12.08
C ILE A 42 -14.68 -3.31 -10.59
N CYS A 43 -14.54 -4.34 -9.75
CA CYS A 43 -14.34 -4.14 -8.32
C CYS A 43 -12.96 -3.55 -8.05
N PHE A 44 -11.94 -4.04 -8.75
CA PHE A 44 -10.60 -3.45 -8.65
C PHE A 44 -10.56 -2.04 -9.24
N ASP A 45 -11.32 -1.80 -10.31
CA ASP A 45 -11.43 -0.45 -10.88
C ASP A 45 -11.96 0.53 -9.84
N GLU A 46 -12.93 0.12 -9.04
CA GLU A 46 -13.46 0.96 -7.97
C GLU A 46 -12.42 1.22 -6.88
N VAL A 47 -11.65 0.20 -6.49
CA VAL A 47 -10.57 0.37 -5.52
C VAL A 47 -9.58 1.42 -6.04
N GLU A 48 -9.19 1.31 -7.31
CA GLU A 48 -8.22 2.20 -7.90
C GLU A 48 -8.78 3.61 -8.05
N ARG A 49 -10.06 3.73 -8.39
CA ARG A 49 -10.72 5.04 -8.44
C ARG A 49 -10.71 5.70 -7.07
N TYR A 50 -11.03 4.95 -6.03
CA TYR A 50 -11.04 5.47 -4.67
C TYR A 50 -9.64 5.94 -4.27
N LEU A 51 -8.63 5.10 -4.50
CA LEU A 51 -7.25 5.44 -4.16
C LEU A 51 -6.78 6.70 -4.90
N GLY A 52 -7.09 6.80 -6.19
CA GLY A 52 -6.70 7.96 -6.99
C GLY A 52 -7.41 9.24 -6.56
N THR A 53 -8.59 9.12 -5.94
CA THR A 53 -9.34 10.27 -5.46
C THR A 53 -8.82 10.78 -4.11
N HIS A 54 -8.42 9.85 -3.23
CA HIS A 54 -8.16 10.18 -1.82
C HIS A 54 -6.68 10.25 -1.47
N TYR A 55 -5.79 9.79 -2.34
CA TYR A 55 -4.35 9.76 -2.07
C TYR A 55 -3.59 10.32 -3.26
N PRO A 56 -2.33 10.78 -3.04
CA PRO A 56 -1.54 11.35 -4.15
C PRO A 56 -1.26 10.34 -5.27
N GLY A 57 -1.22 9.06 -4.94
CA GLY A 57 -0.98 8.00 -5.90
C GLY A 57 -0.91 6.66 -5.20
N PHE A 58 -0.71 5.61 -5.99
CA PHE A 58 -0.55 4.27 -5.41
C PHE A 58 0.32 3.42 -6.32
N THR A 59 0.88 2.36 -5.74
CA THR A 59 1.60 1.33 -6.49
C THR A 59 0.85 0.02 -6.33
N LEU A 60 0.63 -0.68 -7.44
CA LEU A 60 -0.03 -1.98 -7.43
C LEU A 60 1.02 -3.07 -7.55
N TYR A 61 0.97 -4.03 -6.63
CA TYR A 61 1.77 -5.24 -6.68
C TYR A 61 0.86 -6.44 -6.87
N HIS A 62 1.24 -7.34 -7.78
CA HIS A 62 0.59 -8.64 -7.90
C HIS A 62 1.41 -9.62 -7.09
N THR A 63 0.78 -10.28 -6.12
CA THR A 63 1.48 -11.09 -5.15
C THR A 63 0.86 -12.47 -5.02
N GLU A 64 1.64 -13.40 -4.46
CA GLU A 64 1.15 -14.72 -4.09
C GLU A 64 1.49 -14.96 -2.64
N GLY A 65 0.53 -15.49 -1.91
CA GLY A 65 0.72 -15.87 -0.53
C GLY A 65 0.28 -17.29 -0.29
N PHE A 66 0.49 -17.75 0.93
CA PHE A 66 0.02 -19.05 1.37
C PHE A 66 -0.79 -18.85 2.64
N TRP A 67 -1.96 -19.43 2.66
CA TRP A 67 -2.85 -19.35 3.80
C TRP A 67 -3.44 -20.72 4.04
N GLN A 68 -3.20 -21.25 5.26
CA GLN A 68 -3.72 -22.57 5.64
C GLN A 68 -3.42 -23.63 4.60
N GLY A 69 -2.19 -23.62 4.07
CA GLY A 69 -1.73 -24.62 3.12
C GLY A 69 -2.13 -24.38 1.67
N SER A 70 -2.88 -23.32 1.38
CA SER A 70 -3.30 -23.01 0.04
C SER A 70 -2.60 -21.77 -0.49
N ARG A 71 -2.22 -21.82 -1.76
CA ARG A 71 -1.66 -20.67 -2.46
C ARG A 71 -2.79 -19.74 -2.86
N GLU A 72 -2.58 -18.44 -2.64
CA GLU A 72 -3.56 -17.41 -3.00
C GLU A 72 -2.89 -16.29 -3.74
N SER A 73 -3.48 -15.88 -4.86
CA SER A 73 -3.07 -14.69 -5.57
C SER A 73 -3.79 -13.48 -4.98
N SER A 74 -3.08 -12.37 -4.86
CA SER A 74 -3.67 -11.16 -4.32
C SER A 74 -3.05 -9.93 -4.97
N ARG A 75 -3.71 -8.80 -4.76
CA ARG A 75 -3.19 -7.50 -5.12
C ARG A 75 -2.87 -6.74 -3.85
N VAL A 76 -1.76 -6.01 -3.86
CA VAL A 76 -1.38 -5.12 -2.77
C VAL A 76 -1.29 -3.72 -3.35
N TYR A 77 -2.12 -2.83 -2.83
CA TYR A 77 -2.08 -1.42 -3.21
C TYR A 77 -1.33 -0.66 -2.13
N GLU A 78 -0.22 -0.06 -2.51
CA GLU A 78 0.64 0.66 -1.59
C GLU A 78 0.47 2.16 -1.79
N VAL A 79 0.31 2.89 -0.70
CA VAL A 79 0.15 4.34 -0.70
C VAL A 79 1.17 4.94 0.26
N LEU A 80 1.78 6.04 -0.16
CA LEU A 80 2.57 6.89 0.71
C LEU A 80 1.79 8.17 0.92
N THR A 81 1.51 8.54 2.16
CA THR A 81 0.64 9.67 2.45
C THR A 81 1.03 10.37 3.73
N LEU A 82 0.66 11.64 3.82
CA LEU A 82 0.82 12.44 5.04
C LEU A 82 -0.44 12.42 5.88
N GLY A 83 -1.54 11.94 5.34
CA GLY A 83 -2.82 11.90 6.03
C GLY A 83 -3.84 11.23 5.15
N GLY A 84 -5.13 11.47 5.43
CA GLY A 84 -6.19 10.92 4.62
C GLY A 84 -7.22 10.19 5.46
N PRO A 85 -8.10 9.42 4.82
CA PRO A 85 -9.14 8.68 5.53
C PRO A 85 -8.53 7.64 6.49
N ASP A 86 -9.34 7.21 7.45
CA ASP A 86 -8.96 6.15 8.38
C ASP A 86 -8.68 4.87 7.59
N PRO A 87 -7.45 4.33 7.63
CA PRO A 87 -7.10 3.16 6.84
C PRO A 87 -7.96 1.93 7.13
N ALA A 88 -8.41 1.77 8.38
CA ALA A 88 -9.26 0.64 8.73
C ALA A 88 -10.59 0.71 8.00
N ILE A 89 -11.18 1.91 7.93
CA ILE A 89 -12.45 2.11 7.23
C ILE A 89 -12.28 1.90 5.73
N VAL A 90 -11.18 2.39 5.17
CA VAL A 90 -10.88 2.19 3.75
C VAL A 90 -10.71 0.72 3.43
N SER A 91 -9.97 -0.01 4.27
CA SER A 91 -9.76 -1.43 4.08
C SER A 91 -11.06 -2.21 4.15
N GLU A 92 -11.95 -1.84 5.07
CA GLU A 92 -13.26 -2.46 5.16
C GLU A 92 -14.09 -2.21 3.91
N TYR A 93 -14.05 -0.99 3.40
CA TYR A 93 -14.74 -0.64 2.17
C TYR A 93 -14.24 -1.48 0.99
N PHE A 94 -12.91 -1.62 0.87
CA PHE A 94 -12.34 -2.45 -0.20
C PHE A 94 -12.75 -3.92 -0.07
N ALA A 95 -12.81 -4.42 1.16
CA ALA A 95 -13.27 -5.78 1.40
C ALA A 95 -14.71 -5.97 0.93
N GLN A 96 -15.57 -5.00 1.23
CA GLN A 96 -16.97 -5.06 0.79
C GLN A 96 -17.07 -5.02 -0.72
N VAL A 97 -16.35 -4.10 -1.37
CA VAL A 97 -16.38 -3.95 -2.82
C VAL A 97 -15.92 -5.22 -3.52
N CYS A 98 -14.90 -5.88 -2.98
CA CYS A 98 -14.27 -7.04 -3.62
C CYS A 98 -14.71 -8.38 -3.02
N GLY A 99 -15.74 -8.37 -2.19
CA GLY A 99 -16.31 -9.61 -1.65
C GLY A 99 -15.37 -10.40 -0.76
N GLN A 100 -14.52 -9.71 -0.01
CA GLN A 100 -13.60 -10.34 0.93
C GLN A 100 -14.28 -10.50 2.28
N ARG A 101 -13.90 -11.53 3.05
CA ARG A 101 -14.45 -11.73 4.39
C ARG A 101 -14.00 -10.63 5.35
N ALA A 102 -12.79 -10.12 5.15
CA ALA A 102 -12.22 -9.09 6.00
C ALA A 102 -11.21 -8.29 5.20
N GLY A 103 -11.03 -7.04 5.60
CA GLY A 103 -10.00 -6.20 5.05
C GLY A 103 -8.70 -6.37 5.82
N LEU A 104 -7.57 -6.25 5.14
CA LEU A 104 -6.27 -6.25 5.75
C LEU A 104 -5.49 -5.05 5.23
N VAL A 105 -5.03 -4.22 6.15
CA VAL A 105 -4.16 -3.10 5.82
C VAL A 105 -3.00 -3.09 6.81
N THR A 106 -1.80 -2.85 6.30
CA THR A 106 -0.63 -2.64 7.15
C THR A 106 -0.25 -1.17 7.12
N ILE A 107 0.22 -0.66 8.25
CA ILE A 107 0.52 0.75 8.43
C ILE A 107 1.94 0.86 8.98
N GLU A 108 2.77 1.65 8.29
CA GLU A 108 4.14 1.86 8.70
C GLU A 108 4.48 3.34 8.60
N THR A 109 5.33 3.81 9.52
CA THR A 109 5.94 5.12 9.39
C THR A 109 7.25 4.95 8.65
N VAL A 110 7.45 5.71 7.59
CA VAL A 110 8.62 5.59 6.73
C VAL A 110 9.23 6.95 6.47
N GLU A 111 10.53 6.93 6.19
CA GLU A 111 11.25 8.08 5.71
C GLU A 111 11.25 8.03 4.20
N VAL A 112 10.73 9.08 3.56
CA VAL A 112 10.69 9.16 2.10
C VAL A 112 11.68 10.22 1.66
N ILE A 113 12.61 9.83 0.81
CA ILE A 113 13.62 10.71 0.27
C ILE A 113 13.32 10.92 -1.20
N THR A 114 13.09 12.18 -1.57
CA THR A 114 12.88 12.54 -2.97
C THR A 114 14.13 13.24 -3.46
N CYS A 115 14.75 12.67 -4.48
CA CYS A 115 15.97 13.21 -5.06
C CYS A 115 15.64 13.87 -6.40
N THR A 116 16.08 15.11 -6.56
CA THR A 116 15.94 15.81 -7.83
C THR A 116 17.14 15.47 -8.75
N THR A 117 16.87 15.35 -10.00
CA THR A 117 17.91 15.05 -11.01
C THR A 117 18.14 16.24 -11.92
#